data_d8c9242774285cefaf2e3eec66817f71
#
_entry.id   d8c9242774285cefaf2e3eec66817f71
#
_cell.length_a   1.000
_cell.length_b   1.000
_cell.length_c   1.000
_cell.angle_alpha   90.00
_cell.angle_beta   90.00
_cell.angle_gamma   90.00
#
_symmetry.space_group_name_H-M   'P 1'
#
loop_
_entity.id
_entity.type
_entity.pdbx_description
1 polymer ?
#
loop_
_entity_poly.entity_id
_entity_poly.type
_entity_poly.pdbx_seq_one_letter_code
_entity_poly.pdbx_strand_id
1 'polypeptide(L)'
;DVYKRQVIYDFMQKARTAVKGVKPDIKFGVYVGGWYSTYYDVGVNWAASTYDTSRYYNWATSKYKNYGYAACMDQILIGAYASPLKVHGTTEWTMEGFCSLAKDKIKGECPIVAGGPDVGNWDTNNQATQEQENQAIVQSVKACMNVCDGYFLFDMIHLKKADQWQYAKEGIKLAIE
;
A
#
# COMPACT_ATOMS: atom_id res chain seq x y z
N ASP A 1 9.41 -18.28 -5.26
CA ASP A 1 9.33 -19.62 -4.74
C ASP A 1 7.90 -20.07 -4.48
N VAL A 2 7.50 -21.22 -5.08
CA VAL A 2 6.10 -21.74 -5.06
C VAL A 2 5.66 -22.08 -3.63
N TYR A 3 6.55 -22.70 -2.84
CA TYR A 3 6.22 -23.14 -1.49
C TYR A 3 5.93 -21.96 -0.56
N LYS A 4 6.76 -20.93 -0.56
CA LYS A 4 6.55 -19.75 0.29
C LYS A 4 5.23 -19.05 -0.02
N ARG A 5 4.90 -18.89 -1.30
CA ARG A 5 3.62 -18.29 -1.72
C ARG A 5 2.41 -19.09 -1.26
N GLN A 6 2.48 -20.41 -1.40
CA GLN A 6 1.41 -21.28 -0.95
C GLN A 6 1.19 -21.18 0.55
N VAL A 7 2.26 -21.20 1.34
CA VAL A 7 2.18 -21.08 2.81
C VAL A 7 1.51 -19.76 3.22
N ILE A 8 1.92 -18.63 2.61
CA ILE A 8 1.32 -17.32 2.92
C ILE A 8 -0.14 -17.25 2.48
N TYR A 9 -0.45 -17.72 1.28
CA TYR A 9 -1.82 -17.77 0.78
C TYR A 9 -2.73 -18.60 1.68
N ASP A 10 -2.32 -19.81 2.03
CA ASP A 10 -3.06 -20.71 2.93
C ASP A 10 -3.24 -20.09 4.32
N PHE A 11 -2.22 -19.41 4.83
CA PHE A 11 -2.30 -18.67 6.08
C PHE A 11 -3.36 -17.57 6.02
N MET A 12 -3.35 -16.73 4.97
CA MET A 12 -4.32 -15.64 4.81
C MET A 12 -5.76 -16.16 4.74
N GLN A 13 -5.99 -17.26 4.04
CA GLN A 13 -7.30 -17.90 3.98
C GLN A 13 -7.77 -18.43 5.34
N LYS A 14 -6.90 -19.16 6.05
CA LYS A 14 -7.21 -19.69 7.38
C LYS A 14 -7.43 -18.58 8.40
N ALA A 15 -6.58 -17.56 8.39
CA ALA A 15 -6.70 -16.42 9.29
C ALA A 15 -8.02 -15.68 9.07
N ARG A 16 -8.37 -15.39 7.79
CA ARG A 16 -9.68 -14.80 7.49
C ARG A 16 -10.84 -15.65 8.02
N THR A 17 -10.81 -16.95 7.75
CA THR A 17 -11.87 -17.86 8.19
C THR A 17 -12.01 -17.85 9.71
N ALA A 18 -10.90 -17.92 10.44
CA ALA A 18 -10.89 -17.89 11.91
C ALA A 18 -11.44 -16.57 12.47
N VAL A 19 -10.96 -15.44 11.95
CA VAL A 19 -11.41 -14.09 12.37
C VAL A 19 -12.89 -13.89 12.09
N LYS A 20 -13.34 -14.20 10.87
CA LYS A 20 -14.75 -14.07 10.49
C LYS A 20 -15.66 -15.06 11.20
N GLY A 21 -15.14 -16.19 11.63
CA GLY A 21 -15.88 -17.15 12.47
C GLY A 21 -16.21 -16.62 13.86
N VAL A 22 -15.34 -15.76 14.41
CA VAL A 22 -15.57 -15.11 15.71
C VAL A 22 -16.43 -13.85 15.56
N LYS A 23 -16.13 -13.02 14.58
CA LYS A 23 -16.85 -11.75 14.34
C LYS A 23 -16.98 -11.50 12.83
N PRO A 24 -18.12 -11.87 12.22
CA PRO A 24 -18.31 -11.81 10.77
C PRO A 24 -18.13 -10.41 10.17
N ASP A 25 -18.51 -9.36 10.91
CA ASP A 25 -18.51 -7.97 10.43
C ASP A 25 -17.17 -7.26 10.55
N ILE A 26 -16.19 -7.84 11.28
CA ILE A 26 -14.89 -7.21 11.40
C ILE A 26 -14.16 -7.21 10.06
N LYS A 27 -13.51 -6.09 9.73
CA LYS A 27 -12.69 -6.03 8.53
C LYS A 27 -11.36 -6.76 8.77
N PHE A 28 -11.05 -7.70 7.89
CA PHE A 28 -9.78 -8.40 7.85
C PHE A 28 -8.90 -7.75 6.80
N GLY A 29 -7.78 -7.19 7.20
CA GLY A 29 -6.92 -6.42 6.32
C GLY A 29 -5.45 -6.71 6.51
N VAL A 30 -4.65 -6.21 5.56
CA VAL A 30 -3.19 -6.34 5.58
C VAL A 30 -2.54 -5.02 5.15
N TYR A 31 -1.37 -4.75 5.74
CA TYR A 31 -0.43 -3.76 5.20
C TYR A 31 0.57 -4.45 4.27
N VAL A 32 0.85 -3.84 3.12
CA VAL A 32 1.88 -4.28 2.18
C VAL A 32 2.61 -3.08 1.56
N GLY A 33 3.87 -3.23 1.22
CA GLY A 33 4.58 -2.21 0.46
C GLY A 33 4.13 -2.16 -1.00
N GLY A 34 4.14 -0.96 -1.58
CA GLY A 34 3.82 -0.75 -3.00
C GLY A 34 4.82 -1.40 -3.97
N TRP A 35 6.02 -1.73 -3.49
CA TRP A 35 7.11 -2.37 -4.24
C TRP A 35 6.86 -3.88 -4.45
N TYR A 36 5.88 -4.19 -5.25
CA TYR A 36 5.38 -5.55 -5.48
C TYR A 36 6.44 -6.54 -5.96
N SER A 37 7.32 -6.13 -6.85
CA SER A 37 8.32 -7.00 -7.46
C SER A 37 9.35 -7.56 -6.48
N THR A 38 9.63 -6.85 -5.38
CA THR A 38 10.62 -7.28 -4.38
C THR A 38 10.09 -8.36 -3.42
N TYR A 39 8.77 -8.56 -3.39
CA TYR A 39 8.14 -9.58 -2.54
C TYR A 39 8.28 -11.01 -3.06
N TYR A 40 8.82 -11.20 -4.27
CA TYR A 40 9.01 -12.52 -4.85
C TYR A 40 9.79 -13.47 -3.94
N ASP A 41 10.91 -13.02 -3.36
CA ASP A 41 11.78 -13.84 -2.54
C ASP A 41 11.14 -14.29 -1.21
N VAL A 42 10.18 -13.53 -0.70
CA VAL A 42 9.49 -13.82 0.56
C VAL A 42 8.12 -14.48 0.37
N GLY A 43 7.69 -14.64 -0.89
CA GLY A 43 6.45 -15.35 -1.23
C GLY A 43 5.17 -14.58 -1.00
N VAL A 44 5.24 -13.26 -0.82
CA VAL A 44 4.07 -12.39 -0.66
C VAL A 44 3.51 -12.02 -2.03
N ASN A 45 2.25 -12.38 -2.29
CA ASN A 45 1.53 -12.00 -3.50
C ASN A 45 0.17 -11.37 -3.14
N TRP A 46 0.17 -10.07 -2.91
CA TRP A 46 -1.03 -9.31 -2.55
C TRP A 46 -1.89 -8.88 -3.76
N ALA A 47 -1.51 -9.29 -4.97
CA ALA A 47 -2.29 -9.01 -6.18
C ALA A 47 -3.57 -9.86 -6.25
N ALA A 48 -4.42 -9.53 -7.20
CA ALA A 48 -5.58 -10.33 -7.58
C ALA A 48 -5.16 -11.68 -8.19
N SER A 49 -5.99 -12.69 -8.02
CA SER A 49 -5.83 -13.98 -8.69
C SER A 49 -5.97 -13.87 -10.22
N THR A 50 -6.61 -12.81 -10.69
CA THR A 50 -6.78 -12.47 -12.12
C THR A 50 -5.63 -11.61 -12.67
N TYR A 51 -4.71 -11.13 -11.83
CA TYR A 51 -3.52 -10.41 -12.28
C TYR A 51 -2.42 -11.36 -12.70
N ASP A 52 -2.19 -11.48 -14.00
CA ASP A 52 -1.17 -12.39 -14.54
C ASP A 52 0.23 -11.76 -14.48
N THR A 53 0.88 -11.93 -13.34
CA THR A 53 2.21 -11.40 -13.04
C THR A 53 3.26 -11.81 -14.08
N SER A 54 3.12 -12.97 -14.70
CA SER A 54 4.09 -13.47 -15.70
C SER A 54 4.12 -12.66 -17.00
N ARG A 55 3.11 -11.82 -17.23
CA ARG A 55 3.10 -10.91 -18.39
C ARG A 55 3.99 -9.68 -18.21
N TYR A 56 4.32 -9.35 -16.95
CA TYR A 56 5.02 -8.13 -16.59
C TYR A 56 6.40 -8.38 -15.98
N TYR A 57 6.61 -9.56 -15.40
CA TYR A 57 7.81 -9.91 -14.67
C TYR A 57 8.33 -11.28 -15.11
N ASN A 58 9.54 -11.31 -15.65
CA ASN A 58 10.18 -12.52 -16.18
C ASN A 58 10.53 -13.59 -15.13
N TRP A 59 10.56 -13.21 -13.84
CA TRP A 59 10.75 -14.12 -12.72
C TRP A 59 9.46 -14.87 -12.34
N ALA A 60 8.30 -14.42 -12.79
CA ALA A 60 7.03 -15.03 -12.45
C ALA A 60 6.63 -16.10 -13.47
N THR A 61 6.12 -17.23 -12.98
CA THR A 61 5.46 -18.24 -13.82
C THR A 61 3.97 -17.93 -13.97
N SER A 62 3.30 -18.52 -14.97
CA SER A 62 1.84 -18.41 -15.15
C SER A 62 1.02 -18.87 -13.94
N LYS A 63 1.60 -19.73 -13.08
CA LYS A 63 0.97 -20.21 -11.85
C LYS A 63 1.12 -19.24 -10.67
N TYR A 64 1.94 -18.17 -10.81
CA TYR A 64 2.17 -17.21 -9.72
C TYR A 64 0.86 -16.56 -9.23
N LYS A 65 -0.01 -16.18 -10.13
CA LYS A 65 -1.31 -15.56 -9.85
C LYS A 65 -2.24 -16.42 -8.98
N ASN A 66 -2.10 -17.74 -9.00
CA ASN A 66 -2.97 -18.64 -8.22
C ASN A 66 -2.82 -18.45 -6.70
N TYR A 67 -1.76 -17.77 -6.27
CA TYR A 67 -1.48 -17.46 -4.88
C TYR A 67 -1.68 -15.96 -4.56
N GLY A 68 -2.34 -15.24 -5.45
CA GLY A 68 -2.79 -13.87 -5.18
C GLY A 68 -3.90 -13.85 -4.13
N TYR A 69 -3.71 -13.09 -3.04
CA TYR A 69 -4.64 -13.11 -1.92
C TYR A 69 -5.48 -11.84 -1.75
N ALA A 70 -5.53 -10.96 -2.75
CA ALA A 70 -6.35 -9.74 -2.67
C ALA A 70 -7.80 -10.03 -2.28
N ALA A 71 -8.42 -11.06 -2.86
CA ALA A 71 -9.79 -11.47 -2.55
C ALA A 71 -9.99 -11.99 -1.11
N CYS A 72 -8.92 -12.33 -0.41
CA CYS A 72 -8.98 -12.73 1.01
C CYS A 72 -9.09 -11.53 1.94
N MET A 73 -8.93 -10.30 1.45
CA MET A 73 -8.87 -9.08 2.25
C MET A 73 -10.14 -8.26 2.11
N ASP A 74 -10.59 -7.68 3.22
CA ASP A 74 -11.60 -6.62 3.21
C ASP A 74 -10.95 -5.25 3.02
N GLN A 75 -9.64 -5.16 3.32
CA GLN A 75 -8.87 -3.93 3.23
C GLN A 75 -7.39 -4.23 2.98
N ILE A 76 -6.75 -3.49 2.07
CA ILE A 76 -5.31 -3.51 1.85
C ILE A 76 -4.75 -2.09 2.01
N LEU A 77 -3.74 -1.94 2.88
CA LEU A 77 -2.99 -0.71 3.06
C LEU A 77 -1.70 -0.79 2.25
N ILE A 78 -1.53 0.12 1.30
CA ILE A 78 -0.39 0.17 0.38
C ILE A 78 0.63 1.19 0.90
N GLY A 79 1.79 0.72 1.33
CA GLY A 79 2.91 1.58 1.65
C GLY A 79 3.42 2.29 0.40
N ALA A 80 3.01 3.53 0.22
CA ALA A 80 3.49 4.42 -0.84
C ALA A 80 4.75 5.17 -0.37
N TYR A 81 5.77 4.41 0.07
CA TYR A 81 6.95 4.91 0.77
C TYR A 81 7.99 5.47 -0.21
N ALA A 82 7.61 6.55 -0.88
CA ALA A 82 8.48 7.31 -1.75
C ALA A 82 9.08 8.53 -1.04
N SER A 83 10.11 9.11 -1.64
CA SER A 83 10.68 10.38 -1.18
C SER A 83 9.63 11.49 -1.12
N PRO A 84 9.72 12.44 -0.17
CA PRO A 84 8.85 13.61 -0.13
C PRO A 84 8.94 14.48 -1.40
N LEU A 85 10.01 14.36 -2.17
CA LEU A 85 10.17 15.01 -3.46
C LEU A 85 9.47 14.29 -4.62
N LYS A 86 8.81 13.15 -4.35
CA LYS A 86 8.20 12.27 -5.35
C LYS A 86 6.75 11.90 -4.98
N VAL A 87 5.93 12.90 -4.67
CA VAL A 87 4.52 12.68 -4.33
C VAL A 87 3.72 12.26 -5.56
N HIS A 88 3.80 13.02 -6.65
CA HIS A 88 3.06 12.79 -7.88
C HIS A 88 3.87 12.00 -8.91
N GLY A 89 3.18 11.22 -9.72
CA GLY A 89 3.75 10.45 -10.82
C GLY A 89 3.02 9.15 -11.10
N THR A 90 3.41 8.49 -12.20
CA THR A 90 2.76 7.26 -12.68
C THR A 90 3.62 6.01 -12.52
N THR A 91 4.85 6.16 -12.06
CA THR A 91 5.82 5.07 -11.93
C THR A 91 5.97 4.63 -10.48
N GLU A 92 6.53 3.45 -10.27
CA GLU A 92 7.01 3.03 -8.95
C GLU A 92 7.95 4.11 -8.37
N TRP A 93 8.02 4.17 -7.03
CA TRP A 93 8.79 5.16 -6.25
C TRP A 93 8.27 6.61 -6.37
N THR A 94 7.03 6.78 -6.84
CA THR A 94 6.21 7.96 -6.55
C THR A 94 5.00 7.52 -5.71
N MET A 95 4.50 8.37 -4.82
CA MET A 95 3.39 7.96 -3.92
C MET A 95 2.13 7.63 -4.71
N GLU A 96 1.74 8.52 -5.62
CA GLU A 96 0.60 8.31 -6.51
C GLU A 96 0.79 7.08 -7.42
N GLY A 97 2.00 6.89 -7.96
CA GLY A 97 2.33 5.77 -8.83
C GLY A 97 2.27 4.42 -8.10
N PHE A 98 2.77 4.33 -6.87
CA PHE A 98 2.60 3.12 -6.05
C PHE A 98 1.12 2.77 -5.84
N CYS A 99 0.29 3.77 -5.55
CA CYS A 99 -1.15 3.59 -5.36
C CYS A 99 -1.83 3.11 -6.66
N SER A 100 -1.54 3.77 -7.77
CA SER A 100 -2.11 3.45 -9.09
C SER A 100 -1.74 2.03 -9.54
N LEU A 101 -0.45 1.69 -9.47
CA LEU A 101 0.03 0.35 -9.83
C LEU A 101 -0.50 -0.73 -8.88
N ALA A 102 -0.76 -0.39 -7.61
CA ALA A 102 -1.37 -1.33 -6.68
C ALA A 102 -2.85 -1.59 -7.02
N LYS A 103 -3.63 -0.57 -7.34
CA LYS A 103 -5.02 -0.73 -7.78
C LYS A 103 -5.11 -1.60 -9.04
N ASP A 104 -4.20 -1.40 -10.01
CA ASP A 104 -4.11 -2.23 -11.22
C ASP A 104 -3.84 -3.71 -10.90
N LYS A 105 -2.99 -3.99 -9.91
CA LYS A 105 -2.67 -5.36 -9.49
C LYS A 105 -3.80 -6.00 -8.69
N ILE A 106 -4.49 -5.23 -7.84
CA ILE A 106 -5.61 -5.71 -7.01
C ILE A 106 -6.88 -5.92 -7.84
N LYS A 107 -7.06 -5.20 -8.94
CA LYS A 107 -8.15 -5.37 -9.92
C LYS A 107 -9.56 -5.43 -9.32
N GLY A 108 -9.79 -4.71 -8.22
CA GLY A 108 -11.07 -4.68 -7.53
C GLY A 108 -11.40 -5.91 -6.69
N GLU A 109 -10.52 -6.92 -6.58
CA GLU A 109 -10.77 -8.10 -5.74
C GLU A 109 -10.75 -7.78 -4.23
N CYS A 110 -10.11 -6.68 -3.81
CA CYS A 110 -10.22 -6.13 -2.46
C CYS A 110 -11.07 -4.85 -2.50
N PRO A 111 -12.15 -4.75 -1.69
CA PRO A 111 -13.09 -3.63 -1.77
C PRO A 111 -12.54 -2.30 -1.26
N ILE A 112 -11.55 -2.32 -0.36
CA ILE A 112 -10.96 -1.11 0.22
C ILE A 112 -9.45 -1.17 0.04
N VAL A 113 -8.91 -0.20 -0.67
CA VAL A 113 -7.47 0.01 -0.82
C VAL A 113 -7.13 1.41 -0.34
N ALA A 114 -6.24 1.53 0.65
CA ALA A 114 -5.75 2.81 1.11
C ALA A 114 -4.24 2.92 0.86
N GLY A 115 -3.79 4.09 0.47
CA GLY A 115 -2.36 4.36 0.26
C GLY A 115 -1.83 5.40 1.23
N GLY A 116 -0.53 5.39 1.49
CA GLY A 116 0.07 6.41 2.32
C GLY A 116 1.58 6.32 2.49
N PRO A 117 2.23 7.44 2.87
CA PRO A 117 3.67 7.55 3.03
C PRO A 117 4.16 7.03 4.37
N ASP A 118 5.49 6.83 4.46
CA ASP A 118 6.25 6.70 5.69
C ASP A 118 7.05 7.97 5.95
N VAL A 119 6.53 8.84 6.80
CA VAL A 119 7.21 10.10 7.16
C VAL A 119 8.39 9.89 8.11
N GLY A 120 8.48 8.72 8.74
CA GLY A 120 9.58 8.39 9.64
C GLY A 120 10.91 8.12 8.96
N ASN A 121 10.89 7.78 7.68
CA ASN A 121 12.09 7.51 6.89
C ASN A 121 12.59 8.72 6.10
N TRP A 122 11.91 9.86 6.17
CA TRP A 122 12.31 11.04 5.39
C TRP A 122 13.58 11.70 5.92
N ASP A 123 13.80 11.70 7.23
CA ASP A 123 14.95 12.32 7.89
C ASP A 123 16.31 11.70 7.53
N THR A 124 16.34 10.43 7.12
CA THR A 124 17.60 9.68 7.05
C THR A 124 18.22 9.59 5.67
N ASN A 125 17.44 9.76 4.58
CA ASN A 125 17.89 9.50 3.21
C ASN A 125 17.46 10.56 2.19
N ASN A 126 16.84 11.66 2.61
CA ASN A 126 16.31 12.64 1.70
C ASN A 126 17.07 13.98 1.80
N GLN A 127 17.30 14.60 0.65
CA GLN A 127 17.80 15.97 0.55
C GLN A 127 16.65 17.00 0.60
N ALA A 128 15.47 16.59 1.08
CA ALA A 128 14.34 17.48 1.22
C ALA A 128 14.53 18.44 2.42
N THR A 129 14.06 19.65 2.26
CA THR A 129 13.95 20.59 3.37
C THR A 129 12.70 20.27 4.20
N GLN A 130 12.65 20.75 5.46
CA GLN A 130 11.47 20.59 6.31
C GLN A 130 10.20 21.12 5.64
N GLU A 131 10.28 22.23 4.93
CA GLU A 131 9.13 22.78 4.20
C GLU A 131 8.67 21.86 3.06
N GLN A 132 9.59 21.24 2.35
CA GLN A 132 9.25 20.26 1.31
C GLN A 132 8.59 19.01 1.90
N GLU A 133 9.04 18.55 3.06
CA GLU A 133 8.39 17.45 3.79
C GLU A 133 6.98 17.83 4.26
N ASN A 134 6.81 19.02 4.81
CA ASN A 134 5.52 19.55 5.22
C ASN A 134 4.52 19.57 4.04
N GLN A 135 4.95 20.10 2.91
CA GLN A 135 4.14 20.12 1.69
C GLN A 135 3.87 18.72 1.13
N ALA A 136 4.84 17.82 1.23
CA ALA A 136 4.64 16.43 0.83
C ALA A 136 3.56 15.73 1.65
N ILE A 137 3.47 15.99 2.95
CA ILE A 137 2.38 15.47 3.79
C ILE A 137 1.03 15.95 3.26
N VAL A 138 0.87 17.27 3.04
CA VAL A 138 -0.37 17.84 2.51
C VAL A 138 -0.75 17.21 1.17
N GLN A 139 0.19 17.16 0.23
CA GLN A 139 -0.05 16.67 -1.12
C GLN A 139 -0.28 15.16 -1.18
N SER A 140 0.36 14.37 -0.32
CA SER A 140 0.25 12.91 -0.31
C SER A 140 -1.18 12.43 -0.05
N VAL A 141 -1.95 13.16 0.77
CA VAL A 141 -3.35 12.82 1.04
C VAL A 141 -4.13 12.81 -0.27
N LYS A 142 -4.10 13.91 -1.01
CA LYS A 142 -4.81 14.02 -2.28
C LYS A 142 -4.26 13.06 -3.33
N ALA A 143 -2.94 12.94 -3.45
CA ALA A 143 -2.30 12.04 -4.41
C ALA A 143 -2.72 10.58 -4.20
N CYS A 144 -2.75 10.10 -2.96
CA CYS A 144 -3.20 8.75 -2.65
C CYS A 144 -4.72 8.59 -2.81
N MET A 145 -5.52 9.53 -2.35
CA MET A 145 -6.99 9.45 -2.40
C MET A 145 -7.58 9.65 -3.81
N ASN A 146 -6.85 10.28 -4.73
CA ASN A 146 -7.27 10.33 -6.13
C ASN A 146 -7.31 8.93 -6.78
N VAL A 147 -6.57 7.99 -6.24
CA VAL A 147 -6.42 6.64 -6.80
C VAL A 147 -7.02 5.58 -5.89
N CYS A 148 -6.81 5.70 -4.58
CA CYS A 148 -7.26 4.75 -3.56
C CYS A 148 -8.58 5.17 -2.92
N ASP A 149 -9.19 4.22 -2.19
CA ASP A 149 -10.45 4.42 -1.47
C ASP A 149 -10.24 5.09 -0.10
N GLY A 150 -8.98 5.31 0.30
CA GLY A 150 -8.62 5.92 1.57
C GLY A 150 -7.13 6.24 1.67
N TYR A 151 -6.79 6.84 2.81
CA TYR A 151 -5.44 7.28 3.13
C TYR A 151 -5.02 6.76 4.52
N PHE A 152 -3.76 6.46 4.68
CA PHE A 152 -3.12 6.29 5.97
C PHE A 152 -1.75 6.98 5.98
N LEU A 153 -1.20 7.21 7.15
CA LEU A 153 0.12 7.80 7.31
C LEU A 153 0.90 7.02 8.38
N PHE A 154 2.08 6.59 8.06
CA PHE A 154 3.03 6.00 8.98
C PHE A 154 4.12 7.04 9.29
N ASP A 155 4.26 7.58 10.50
CA ASP A 155 3.40 7.29 11.64
C ASP A 155 3.20 8.52 12.55
N MET A 156 2.33 8.38 13.53
CA MET A 156 1.97 9.44 14.48
C MET A 156 3.14 9.92 15.34
N ILE A 157 4.10 9.06 15.65
CA ILE A 157 5.25 9.40 16.50
C ILE A 157 6.13 10.42 15.76
N HIS A 158 6.39 10.19 14.47
CA HIS A 158 7.21 11.07 13.65
C HIS A 158 6.51 12.40 13.36
N LEU A 159 5.21 12.39 13.06
CA LEU A 159 4.42 13.63 12.95
C LEU A 159 4.49 14.47 14.21
N LYS A 160 4.43 13.83 15.38
CA LYS A 160 4.51 14.54 16.67
C LYS A 160 5.90 15.11 16.92
N LYS A 161 6.97 14.35 16.64
CA LYS A 161 8.36 14.81 16.83
C LYS A 161 8.70 16.00 15.96
N ALA A 162 8.21 16.01 14.72
CA ALA A 162 8.48 17.06 13.75
C ALA A 162 7.46 18.20 13.77
N ASP A 163 6.48 18.17 14.68
CA ASP A 163 5.36 19.15 14.78
C ASP A 163 4.59 19.31 13.45
N GLN A 164 4.31 18.19 12.80
CA GLN A 164 3.72 18.15 11.44
C GLN A 164 2.22 17.83 11.40
N TRP A 165 1.54 17.73 12.54
CA TRP A 165 0.11 17.40 12.61
C TRP A 165 -0.80 18.33 11.81
N GLN A 166 -0.47 19.62 11.77
CA GLN A 166 -1.21 20.63 11.04
C GLN A 166 -1.27 20.33 9.54
N TYR A 167 -0.17 19.86 8.97
CA TYR A 167 -0.08 19.53 7.54
C TYR A 167 -0.90 18.29 7.18
N ALA A 168 -0.93 17.29 8.04
CA ALA A 168 -1.82 16.14 7.87
C ALA A 168 -3.31 16.57 7.90
N LYS A 169 -3.70 17.44 8.85
CA LYS A 169 -5.05 18.00 8.91
C LYS A 169 -5.41 18.82 7.67
N GLU A 170 -4.49 19.66 7.21
CA GLU A 170 -4.66 20.48 6.01
C GLU A 170 -4.87 19.59 4.77
N GLY A 171 -4.01 18.57 4.58
CA GLY A 171 -4.13 17.64 3.47
C GLY A 171 -5.46 16.89 3.46
N ILE A 172 -5.94 16.43 4.63
CA ILE A 172 -7.23 15.77 4.76
C ILE A 172 -8.37 16.74 4.39
N LYS A 173 -8.32 17.97 4.91
CA LYS A 173 -9.33 18.99 4.61
C LYS A 173 -9.42 19.25 3.10
N LEU A 174 -8.29 19.48 2.44
CA LEU A 174 -8.24 19.74 1.00
C LEU A 174 -8.64 18.53 0.12
N ALA A 175 -8.58 17.32 0.64
CA ALA A 175 -8.94 16.13 -0.11
C ALA A 175 -10.44 15.79 -0.04
N ILE A 176 -11.18 16.34 0.94
CA ILE A 176 -12.62 16.08 1.13
C ILE A 176 -13.51 17.27 0.73
N GLU A 177 -12.91 18.43 0.44
CA GLU A 177 -13.57 19.58 -0.19
C GLU A 177 -13.70 19.41 -1.72
#